data_33b65ef4cc80f3f34e5c0f9e63be6a6d
#
_entry.id   33b65ef4cc80f3f34e5c0f9e63be6a6d
#
_cell.length_a   1.000
_cell.length_b   1.000
_cell.length_c   1.000
_cell.angle_alpha   90.00
_cell.angle_beta   90.00
_cell.angle_gamma   90.00
#
_symmetry.space_group_name_H-M   'P 1'
#
loop_
_entity.id
_entity.type
_entity.pdbx_description
1 polymer ?
#
loop_
_entity_poly.entity_id
_entity_poly.type
_entity_poly.pdbx_seq_one_letter_code
_entity_poly.pdbx_strand_id
1 'polypeptide(L)'
;PGISPAHEVDGRDLGGRIATAVSHLPHEQREVFLMRMQGDLPFKEIAKIQETSINTALARMQYALAKLRDELKADYRDIAGGQP
;
A
#
# COMPACT_ATOMS: atom_id res chain seq x y z
N PRO A 1 4.78 27.15 10.82
CA PRO A 1 4.54 26.66 9.51
C PRO A 1 3.19 27.08 9.03
N GLY A 2 3.18 27.59 7.89
CA GLY A 2 1.96 28.09 7.34
C GLY A 2 1.00 27.05 6.84
N ILE A 3 1.26 25.81 7.12
CA ILE A 3 0.42 24.75 6.60
C ILE A 3 -0.86 24.69 7.38
N SER A 4 -1.96 24.88 6.69
CA SER A 4 -3.25 24.82 7.35
C SER A 4 -3.61 23.37 7.66
N PRO A 5 -4.16 23.10 8.82
CA PRO A 5 -4.52 21.74 9.20
C PRO A 5 -5.49 21.09 8.22
N ALA A 6 -6.45 21.84 7.73
CA ALA A 6 -7.41 21.27 6.80
C ALA A 6 -6.76 20.90 5.49
N HIS A 7 -5.85 21.73 5.03
CA HIS A 7 -5.13 21.48 3.79
C HIS A 7 -4.25 20.27 3.92
N GLU A 8 -3.56 20.16 5.04
CA GLU A 8 -2.74 19.00 5.31
C GLU A 8 -3.55 17.72 5.40
N VAL A 9 -4.72 17.83 5.99
CA VAL A 9 -5.56 16.66 6.20
C VAL A 9 -5.91 16.01 4.87
N ASP A 10 -6.25 16.80 3.86
CA ASP A 10 -6.63 16.21 2.58
C ASP A 10 -5.49 15.43 1.95
N GLY A 11 -4.32 16.07 1.81
CA GLY A 11 -3.19 15.39 1.20
C GLY A 11 -2.67 14.26 2.06
N ARG A 12 -2.51 14.53 3.36
CA ARG A 12 -1.98 13.54 4.28
C ARG A 12 -2.99 12.44 4.56
N ASP A 13 -4.27 12.77 4.51
CA ASP A 13 -5.28 11.77 4.78
C ASP A 13 -5.17 10.63 3.77
N LEU A 14 -5.04 10.95 2.48
CA LEU A 14 -4.85 9.92 1.48
C LEU A 14 -3.50 9.22 1.66
N GLY A 15 -2.42 9.99 1.76
CA GLY A 15 -1.10 9.43 1.98
C GLY A 15 -1.02 8.62 3.26
N GLY A 16 -1.64 9.14 4.32
CA GLY A 16 -1.68 8.44 5.60
C GLY A 16 -2.46 7.15 5.53
N ARG A 17 -3.55 7.14 4.77
CA ARG A 17 -4.34 5.93 4.62
C ARG A 17 -3.59 4.86 3.84
N ILE A 18 -2.89 5.29 2.80
CA ILE A 18 -2.06 4.35 2.04
C ILE A 18 -0.98 3.79 2.94
N ALA A 19 -0.29 4.64 3.69
CA ALA A 19 0.76 4.19 4.60
C ALA A 19 0.21 3.24 5.66
N THR A 20 -0.96 3.56 6.20
CA THR A 20 -1.60 2.69 7.18
C THR A 20 -1.96 1.34 6.56
N ALA A 21 -2.54 1.37 5.37
CA ALA A 21 -2.91 0.13 4.69
C ALA A 21 -1.68 -0.71 4.41
N VAL A 22 -0.58 -0.08 3.98
CA VAL A 22 0.67 -0.79 3.73
C VAL A 22 1.18 -1.42 5.03
N SER A 23 1.07 -0.69 6.13
CA SER A 23 1.53 -1.21 7.42
C SER A 23 0.73 -2.43 7.88
N HIS A 24 -0.49 -2.61 7.37
CA HIS A 24 -1.33 -3.75 7.71
C HIS A 24 -1.05 -4.98 6.86
N LEU A 25 -0.21 -4.85 5.84
CA LEU A 25 0.13 -5.99 5.00
C LEU A 25 0.97 -7.00 5.78
N PRO A 26 0.81 -8.29 5.51
CA PRO A 26 1.77 -9.28 6.02
C PRO A 26 3.17 -8.90 5.61
N HIS A 27 4.14 -9.25 6.43
CA HIS A 27 5.52 -8.80 6.26
C HIS A 27 6.05 -8.98 4.84
N GLU A 28 5.89 -10.16 4.29
CA GLU A 28 6.47 -10.45 2.98
C GLU A 28 5.77 -9.73 1.84
N GLN A 29 4.47 -9.55 1.98
CA GLN A 29 3.71 -8.76 1.01
C GLN A 29 4.10 -7.30 1.07
N ARG A 30 4.30 -6.78 2.29
CA ARG A 30 4.72 -5.40 2.46
C ARG A 30 6.10 -5.18 1.86
N GLU A 31 7.00 -6.12 2.08
CA GLU A 31 8.35 -6.01 1.52
C GLU A 31 8.34 -5.96 0.00
N VAL A 32 7.59 -6.86 -0.62
CA VAL A 32 7.49 -6.86 -2.08
C VAL A 32 6.93 -5.54 -2.58
N PHE A 33 5.87 -5.08 -1.93
CA PHE A 33 5.23 -3.84 -2.33
C PHE A 33 6.20 -2.67 -2.25
N LEU A 34 6.91 -2.54 -1.13
CA LEU A 34 7.83 -1.44 -0.95
C LEU A 34 9.03 -1.51 -1.89
N MET A 35 9.58 -2.71 -2.07
CA MET A 35 10.71 -2.87 -2.99
C MET A 35 10.32 -2.54 -4.42
N ARG A 36 9.09 -2.89 -4.81
CA ARG A 36 8.65 -2.60 -6.16
C ARG A 36 8.27 -1.14 -6.34
N MET A 37 7.51 -0.60 -5.40
CA MET A 37 6.95 0.75 -5.58
C MET A 37 7.91 1.86 -5.19
N GLN A 38 8.69 1.66 -4.15
CA GLN A 38 9.66 2.67 -3.73
C GLN A 38 11.05 2.39 -4.26
N GLY A 39 11.44 1.13 -4.27
CA GLY A 39 12.75 0.75 -4.73
C GLY A 39 12.86 0.56 -6.23
N ASP A 40 11.72 0.48 -6.90
CA ASP A 40 11.65 0.26 -8.35
C ASP A 40 12.44 -0.97 -8.78
N LEU A 41 12.50 -1.98 -7.92
CA LEU A 41 13.23 -3.20 -8.22
C LEU A 41 12.42 -4.12 -9.12
N PRO A 42 13.07 -4.78 -10.08
CA PRO A 42 12.37 -5.78 -10.86
C PRO A 42 12.06 -7.00 -10.00
N PHE A 43 10.99 -7.71 -10.35
CA PHE A 43 10.56 -8.85 -9.54
C PHE A 43 11.63 -9.93 -9.43
N LYS A 44 12.49 -10.03 -10.43
CA LYS A 44 13.61 -10.98 -10.37
C LYS A 44 14.52 -10.68 -9.17
N GLU A 45 14.79 -9.37 -8.94
CA GLU A 45 15.64 -8.97 -7.83
C GLU A 45 14.90 -9.12 -6.51
N ILE A 46 13.63 -8.79 -6.50
CA ILE A 46 12.81 -8.96 -5.30
C ILE A 46 12.79 -10.42 -4.87
N ALA A 47 12.61 -11.30 -5.84
CA ALA A 47 12.59 -12.73 -5.56
C ALA A 47 13.91 -13.20 -4.95
N LYS A 48 15.03 -12.68 -5.46
CA LYS A 48 16.34 -13.01 -4.89
C LYS A 48 16.45 -12.55 -3.45
N ILE A 49 16.04 -11.33 -3.19
CA ILE A 49 16.11 -10.76 -1.85
C ILE A 49 15.26 -11.56 -0.89
N GLN A 50 14.09 -11.98 -1.33
CA GLN A 50 13.18 -12.76 -0.49
C GLN A 50 13.49 -14.24 -0.50
N GLU A 51 14.48 -14.66 -1.28
CA GLU A 51 14.88 -16.07 -1.39
C GLU A 51 13.70 -16.93 -1.80
N THR A 52 13.00 -16.48 -2.83
CA THR A 52 11.82 -17.17 -3.32
C THR A 52 11.80 -17.14 -4.85
N SER A 53 10.82 -17.80 -5.44
CA SER A 53 10.66 -17.78 -6.89
C SER A 53 10.04 -16.46 -7.34
N ILE A 54 10.25 -16.14 -8.62
CA ILE A 54 9.61 -14.95 -9.20
C ILE A 54 8.10 -15.07 -9.10
N ASN A 55 7.56 -16.27 -9.36
CA ASN A 55 6.12 -16.47 -9.27
C ASN A 55 5.58 -16.17 -7.88
N THR A 56 6.32 -16.57 -6.85
CA THR A 56 5.90 -16.27 -5.48
C THR A 56 5.96 -14.76 -5.21
N ALA A 57 7.01 -14.09 -5.68
CA ALA A 57 7.11 -12.65 -5.51
C ALA A 57 5.96 -11.93 -6.21
N LEU A 58 5.63 -12.38 -7.43
CA LEU A 58 4.50 -11.82 -8.16
C LEU A 58 3.19 -12.04 -7.43
N ALA A 59 2.99 -13.25 -6.89
CA ALA A 59 1.77 -13.56 -6.15
C ALA A 59 1.66 -12.68 -4.90
N ARG A 60 2.77 -12.49 -4.19
CA ARG A 60 2.79 -11.63 -3.01
C ARG A 60 2.39 -10.20 -3.37
N MET A 61 2.88 -9.70 -4.51
CA MET A 61 2.51 -8.36 -4.96
C MET A 61 1.02 -8.28 -5.28
N GLN A 62 0.47 -9.31 -5.93
CA GLN A 62 -0.94 -9.33 -6.24
C GLN A 62 -1.80 -9.36 -4.99
N TYR A 63 -1.41 -10.15 -3.99
CA TYR A 63 -2.12 -10.19 -2.72
C TYR A 63 -2.02 -8.84 -2.00
N ALA A 64 -0.83 -8.23 -2.05
CA ALA A 64 -0.67 -6.92 -1.43
C ALA A 64 -1.60 -5.89 -2.08
N LEU A 65 -1.64 -5.87 -3.40
CA LEU A 65 -2.48 -4.91 -4.12
C LEU A 65 -3.96 -5.15 -3.84
N ALA A 66 -4.38 -6.41 -3.78
CA ALA A 66 -5.77 -6.72 -3.49
C ALA A 66 -6.15 -6.26 -2.09
N LYS A 67 -5.28 -6.50 -1.13
CA LYS A 67 -5.55 -6.11 0.25
C LYS A 67 -5.57 -4.60 0.40
N LEU A 68 -4.63 -3.92 -0.25
CA LEU A 68 -4.62 -2.46 -0.23
C LEU A 68 -5.89 -1.89 -0.86
N ARG A 69 -6.29 -2.45 -1.99
CA ARG A 69 -7.50 -1.99 -2.67
C ARG A 69 -8.72 -2.16 -1.77
N ASP A 70 -8.82 -3.31 -1.12
CA ASP A 70 -9.98 -3.58 -0.27
C ASP A 70 -10.01 -2.66 0.95
N GLU A 71 -8.87 -2.42 1.56
CA GLU A 71 -8.81 -1.55 2.72
C GLU A 71 -9.09 -0.11 2.35
N LEU A 72 -8.50 0.38 1.28
CA LEU A 72 -8.72 1.75 0.83
C LEU A 72 -10.14 1.96 0.35
N LYS A 73 -10.75 0.92 -0.23
CA LYS A 73 -12.13 0.99 -0.66
C LYS A 73 -13.06 1.10 0.54
N ALA A 74 -12.78 0.38 1.60
CA ALA A 74 -13.56 0.48 2.82
C ALA A 74 -13.45 1.88 3.43
N ASP A 75 -12.24 2.43 3.46
CA ASP A 75 -12.02 3.78 3.94
C ASP A 75 -12.79 4.80 3.11
N TYR A 76 -12.76 4.62 1.81
CA TYR A 76 -13.50 5.52 0.92
C TYR A 76 -15.01 5.46 1.20
N ARG A 77 -15.51 4.27 1.45
CA ARG A 77 -16.93 4.11 1.78
C ARG A 77 -17.28 4.79 3.08
N ASP A 78 -16.41 4.72 4.07
CA ASP A 78 -16.66 5.37 5.35
C ASP A 78 -16.78 6.87 5.15
N ILE A 79 -15.95 7.43 4.28
CA ILE A 79 -15.97 8.87 4.03
C ILE A 79 -17.18 9.27 3.19
N ALA A 80 -17.37 8.58 2.08
CA ALA A 80 -18.44 8.89 1.15
C ALA A 80 -19.73 8.17 1.49
N GLY A 81 -19.62 7.03 2.14
CA GLY A 81 -20.76 6.20 2.45
C GLY A 81 -21.64 6.76 3.53
N GLY A 82 -21.13 7.70 4.30
CA GLY A 82 -21.96 8.42 5.21
C GLY A 82 -22.95 9.31 4.50
N GLN A 83 -22.81 9.41 3.21
CA GLN A 83 -23.71 10.19 2.38
C GLN A 83 -24.92 9.34 2.01
N PRO A 84 -26.07 9.80 2.31
CA PRO A 84 -27.27 9.07 1.93
C PRO A 84 -27.42 8.97 0.42
#